data_6700c7e4c6417412e35d584caaf72db7
#
_entry.id   6700c7e4c6417412e35d584caaf72db7
#
_cell.length_a   1.000
_cell.length_b   1.000
_cell.length_c   1.000
_cell.angle_alpha   90.00
_cell.angle_beta   90.00
_cell.angle_gamma   90.00
#
_symmetry.space_group_name_H-M   'P 1'
#
loop_
_entity.id
_entity.type
_entity.pdbx_description
1 polymer ?
#
loop_
_entity_poly.entity_id
_entity_poly.type
_entity_poly.pdbx_seq_one_letter_code
_entity_poly.pdbx_strand_id
1 'polypeptide(L)'
;MSTKDNILTTALKLFNDEGTSAVSTNHIAEAAGISPGNLYYHFHNKEEIIRELFERMFAATDAGFNLPADKMPTLDDLQQYVRFNYKTLWAYRFAYRELAALLRSDPELHTNFLAYRKRGFEGFDQLFDAFVSAGVVRAPKNAEVRSNLAETIWLISEFWLNSLEIGGKPVNETQMERGVQLMMQVLEPYIKRP
;
A
#
# COMPACT_ATOMS: atom_id res chain seq x y z
N MET A 1 17.97 -16.09 5.40
CA MET A 1 17.10 -15.01 5.96
C MET A 1 17.80 -14.50 7.21
N SER A 2 18.03 -13.20 7.36
CA SER A 2 18.65 -12.63 8.56
C SER A 2 17.70 -12.68 9.76
N THR A 3 18.22 -12.57 10.99
CA THR A 3 17.37 -12.48 12.20
C THR A 3 16.42 -11.28 12.12
N LYS A 4 16.91 -10.12 11.62
CA LYS A 4 16.08 -8.93 11.39
C LYS A 4 14.92 -9.22 10.44
N ASP A 5 15.18 -9.94 9.34
CA ASP A 5 14.12 -10.31 8.38
C ASP A 5 13.12 -11.28 8.98
N ASN A 6 13.57 -12.23 9.81
CA ASN A 6 12.68 -13.15 10.51
C ASN A 6 11.73 -12.40 11.45
N ILE A 7 12.25 -11.46 12.25
CA ILE A 7 11.46 -10.60 13.14
C ILE A 7 10.39 -9.85 12.33
N LEU A 8 10.78 -9.19 11.24
CA LEU A 8 9.86 -8.38 10.44
C LEU A 8 8.79 -9.21 9.72
N THR A 9 9.17 -10.39 9.18
CA THR A 9 8.21 -11.30 8.54
C THR A 9 7.19 -11.83 9.56
N THR A 10 7.67 -12.20 10.75
CA THR A 10 6.81 -12.67 11.85
C THR A 10 5.90 -11.55 12.36
N ALA A 11 6.45 -10.35 12.59
CA ALA A 11 5.66 -9.20 13.02
C ALA A 11 4.59 -8.82 11.99
N LEU A 12 4.93 -8.79 10.70
CA LEU A 12 3.98 -8.50 9.61
C LEU A 12 2.81 -9.49 9.64
N LYS A 13 3.10 -10.79 9.81
CA LYS A 13 2.05 -11.81 9.91
C LYS A 13 1.14 -11.56 11.12
N LEU A 14 1.72 -11.38 12.30
CA LEU A 14 0.97 -11.15 13.54
C LEU A 14 0.12 -9.87 13.47
N PHE A 15 0.69 -8.75 13.01
CA PHE A 15 -0.05 -7.49 12.86
C PHE A 15 -1.18 -7.60 11.85
N ASN A 16 -0.97 -8.33 10.75
CA ASN A 16 -2.01 -8.58 9.76
C ASN A 16 -3.17 -9.42 10.30
N ASP A 17 -2.90 -10.36 11.19
CA ASP A 17 -3.89 -11.32 11.69
C ASP A 17 -4.59 -10.82 12.96
N GLU A 18 -3.86 -10.16 13.87
CA GLU A 18 -4.33 -9.79 15.21
C GLU A 18 -4.45 -8.27 15.45
N GLY A 19 -3.83 -7.45 14.58
CA GLY A 19 -3.70 -6.01 14.77
C GLY A 19 -2.51 -5.63 15.66
N THR A 20 -2.05 -4.37 15.54
CA THR A 20 -0.83 -3.91 16.25
C THR A 20 -1.04 -3.79 17.75
N SER A 21 -2.26 -3.50 18.20
CA SER A 21 -2.58 -3.32 19.63
C SER A 21 -2.51 -4.63 20.43
N ALA A 22 -2.85 -5.76 19.81
CA ALA A 22 -2.84 -7.08 20.48
C ALA A 22 -1.43 -7.71 20.54
N VAL A 23 -0.51 -7.27 19.69
CA VAL A 23 0.81 -7.88 19.53
C VAL A 23 1.88 -7.09 20.30
N SER A 24 2.59 -7.77 21.20
CA SER A 24 3.76 -7.22 21.92
C SER A 24 5.08 -7.67 21.29
N THR A 25 6.18 -7.01 21.63
CA THR A 25 7.55 -7.42 21.23
C THR A 25 7.91 -8.82 21.74
N ASN A 26 7.43 -9.20 22.93
CA ASN A 26 7.63 -10.55 23.47
C ASN A 26 6.86 -11.59 22.65
N HIS A 27 5.63 -11.30 22.24
CA HIS A 27 4.84 -12.16 21.36
C HIS A 27 5.55 -12.36 20.00
N ILE A 28 6.12 -11.28 19.44
CA ILE A 28 6.91 -11.36 18.20
C ILE A 28 8.16 -12.23 18.40
N ALA A 29 8.90 -12.05 19.52
CA ALA A 29 10.11 -12.82 19.80
C ALA A 29 9.80 -14.31 19.93
N GLU A 30 8.75 -14.67 20.67
CA GLU A 30 8.28 -16.04 20.85
C GLU A 30 7.91 -16.67 19.50
N ALA A 31 7.08 -16.00 18.71
CA ALA A 31 6.64 -16.48 17.40
C ALA A 31 7.79 -16.57 16.37
N ALA A 32 8.81 -15.72 16.49
CA ALA A 32 10.02 -15.76 15.67
C ALA A 32 11.04 -16.82 16.13
N GLY A 33 10.81 -17.49 17.27
CA GLY A 33 11.71 -18.49 17.83
C GLY A 33 13.03 -17.90 18.35
N ILE A 34 13.03 -16.66 18.86
CA ILE A 34 14.22 -15.97 19.40
C ILE A 34 13.98 -15.47 20.83
N SER A 35 15.06 -15.19 21.58
CA SER A 35 14.90 -14.57 22.88
C SER A 35 14.47 -13.09 22.78
N PRO A 36 13.75 -12.54 23.77
CA PRO A 36 13.45 -11.11 23.83
C PRO A 36 14.70 -10.23 23.73
N GLY A 37 15.80 -10.62 24.37
CA GLY A 37 17.07 -9.90 24.29
C GLY A 37 17.63 -9.83 22.86
N ASN A 38 17.46 -10.90 22.07
CA ASN A 38 17.86 -10.90 20.67
C ASN A 38 16.97 -9.98 19.82
N LEU A 39 15.64 -9.92 20.10
CA LEU A 39 14.76 -8.96 19.44
C LEU A 39 15.18 -7.52 19.78
N TYR A 40 15.41 -7.21 21.07
CA TYR A 40 15.84 -5.87 21.51
C TYR A 40 17.22 -5.44 21.01
N TYR A 41 18.07 -6.37 20.60
CA TYR A 41 19.30 -6.04 19.88
C TYR A 41 19.02 -5.44 18.50
N HIS A 42 17.92 -5.83 17.85
CA HIS A 42 17.55 -5.36 16.50
C HIS A 42 16.56 -4.19 16.52
N PHE A 43 15.63 -4.16 17.49
CA PHE A 43 14.55 -3.18 17.59
C PHE A 43 14.29 -2.83 19.06
N HIS A 44 14.40 -1.55 19.42
CA HIS A 44 14.24 -1.10 20.80
C HIS A 44 12.79 -1.12 21.28
N ASN A 45 11.83 -1.02 20.37
CA ASN A 45 10.40 -1.01 20.66
C ASN A 45 9.58 -1.51 19.46
N LYS A 46 8.27 -1.63 19.65
CA LYS A 46 7.33 -2.07 18.62
C LYS A 46 7.18 -1.04 17.49
N GLU A 47 7.27 0.22 17.83
CA GLU A 47 7.16 1.34 16.90
C GLU A 47 8.27 1.30 15.84
N GLU A 48 9.49 0.95 16.20
CA GLU A 48 10.59 0.75 15.25
C GLU A 48 10.29 -0.41 14.27
N ILE A 49 9.70 -1.50 14.74
CA ILE A 49 9.28 -2.61 13.88
C ILE A 49 8.20 -2.15 12.90
N ILE A 50 7.23 -1.39 13.38
CA ILE A 50 6.15 -0.84 12.54
C ILE A 50 6.74 0.11 11.48
N ARG A 51 7.62 1.04 11.86
CA ARG A 51 8.28 1.96 10.92
C ARG A 51 9.05 1.20 9.84
N GLU A 52 9.84 0.20 10.22
CA GLU A 52 10.59 -0.61 9.25
C GLU A 52 9.66 -1.37 8.28
N LEU A 53 8.50 -1.86 8.75
CA LEU A 53 7.50 -2.49 7.88
C LEU A 53 6.86 -1.49 6.91
N PHE A 54 6.62 -0.25 7.34
CA PHE A 54 6.18 0.82 6.45
C PHE A 54 7.23 1.17 5.40
N GLU A 55 8.52 1.27 5.78
CA GLU A 55 9.62 1.51 4.82
C GLU A 55 9.70 0.38 3.78
N ARG A 56 9.54 -0.88 4.18
CA ARG A 56 9.47 -2.02 3.24
C ARG A 56 8.26 -1.93 2.32
N MET A 57 7.11 -1.51 2.83
CA MET A 57 5.91 -1.28 2.04
C MET A 57 6.14 -0.16 1.00
N PHE A 58 6.74 0.96 1.41
CA PHE A 58 7.06 2.07 0.53
C PHE A 58 8.02 1.63 -0.58
N ALA A 59 9.11 0.96 -0.22
CA ALA A 59 10.08 0.46 -1.19
C ALA A 59 9.46 -0.54 -2.18
N ALA A 60 8.61 -1.45 -1.69
CA ALA A 60 7.90 -2.39 -2.55
C ALA A 60 6.95 -1.69 -3.51
N THR A 61 6.23 -0.65 -3.04
CA THR A 61 5.34 0.14 -3.88
C THR A 61 6.11 0.92 -4.92
N ASP A 62 7.17 1.64 -4.53
CA ASP A 62 8.02 2.41 -5.44
C ASP A 62 8.62 1.51 -6.54
N ALA A 63 9.07 0.29 -6.18
CA ALA A 63 9.60 -0.67 -7.14
C ALA A 63 8.52 -1.21 -8.11
N GLY A 64 7.29 -1.37 -7.65
CA GLY A 64 6.20 -1.98 -8.43
C GLY A 64 5.56 -1.05 -9.45
N PHE A 65 5.71 0.27 -9.29
CA PHE A 65 5.15 1.26 -10.23
C PHE A 65 6.15 1.75 -11.28
N ASN A 66 7.27 1.08 -11.47
CA ASN A 66 8.24 1.42 -12.52
C ASN A 66 7.76 0.95 -13.91
N LEU A 67 7.67 1.89 -14.86
CA LEU A 67 7.51 1.55 -16.28
C LEU A 67 8.87 1.19 -16.88
N PRO A 68 8.96 0.08 -17.65
CA PRO A 68 10.14 -0.17 -18.48
C PRO A 68 10.34 0.99 -19.46
N ALA A 69 11.57 1.52 -19.53
CA ALA A 69 11.89 2.70 -20.34
C ALA A 69 11.79 2.45 -21.87
N ASP A 70 11.83 1.18 -22.28
CA ASP A 70 11.87 0.71 -23.66
C ASP A 70 10.52 0.21 -24.19
N LYS A 71 9.45 0.28 -23.36
CA LYS A 71 8.14 -0.26 -23.74
C LYS A 71 7.03 0.79 -23.54
N MET A 72 6.20 0.96 -24.56
CA MET A 72 4.96 1.73 -24.43
C MET A 72 3.97 0.95 -23.56
N PRO A 73 3.38 1.56 -22.52
CA PRO A 73 2.41 0.89 -21.67
C PRO A 73 1.13 0.55 -22.43
N THR A 74 0.50 -0.54 -22.02
CA THR A 74 -0.73 -1.09 -22.59
C THR A 74 -1.88 -1.04 -21.57
N LEU A 75 -3.10 -1.37 -21.99
CA LEU A 75 -4.23 -1.51 -21.06
C LEU A 75 -4.00 -2.65 -20.04
N ASP A 76 -3.33 -3.71 -20.45
CA ASP A 76 -2.97 -4.81 -19.54
C ASP A 76 -1.98 -4.33 -18.46
N ASP A 77 -1.04 -3.48 -18.81
CA ASP A 77 -0.11 -2.88 -17.85
C ASP A 77 -0.89 -2.02 -16.82
N LEU A 78 -1.88 -1.23 -17.25
CA LEU A 78 -2.75 -0.47 -16.35
C LEU A 78 -3.50 -1.38 -15.37
N GLN A 79 -4.08 -2.47 -15.87
CA GLN A 79 -4.75 -3.45 -15.02
C GLN A 79 -3.77 -4.13 -14.03
N GLN A 80 -2.55 -4.43 -14.47
CA GLN A 80 -1.52 -5.00 -13.61
C GLN A 80 -1.10 -4.04 -12.49
N TYR A 81 -0.98 -2.73 -12.75
CA TYR A 81 -0.71 -1.73 -11.72
C TYR A 81 -1.83 -1.66 -10.68
N VAL A 82 -3.09 -1.67 -11.11
CA VAL A 82 -4.22 -1.70 -10.18
C VAL A 82 -4.18 -2.98 -9.33
N ARG A 83 -3.96 -4.16 -9.93
CA ARG A 83 -3.82 -5.43 -9.20
C ARG A 83 -2.64 -5.43 -8.24
N PHE A 84 -1.50 -4.87 -8.65
CA PHE A 84 -0.33 -4.74 -7.81
C PHE A 84 -0.61 -3.88 -6.57
N ASN A 85 -1.30 -2.75 -6.73
CA ASN A 85 -1.73 -1.92 -5.61
C ASN A 85 -2.56 -2.72 -4.59
N TYR A 86 -3.58 -3.44 -5.03
CA TYR A 86 -4.42 -4.26 -4.14
C TYR A 86 -3.67 -5.46 -3.55
N LYS A 87 -2.68 -6.02 -4.23
CA LYS A 87 -1.78 -7.04 -3.68
C LYS A 87 -0.92 -6.47 -2.54
N THR A 88 -0.42 -5.25 -2.69
CA THR A 88 0.33 -4.55 -1.64
C THR A 88 -0.57 -4.22 -0.44
N LEU A 89 -1.79 -3.72 -0.70
CA LEU A 89 -2.82 -3.52 0.34
C LEU A 89 -3.06 -4.80 1.16
N TRP A 90 -3.18 -5.94 0.48
CA TRP A 90 -3.36 -7.23 1.15
C TRP A 90 -2.15 -7.65 1.96
N ALA A 91 -0.95 -7.50 1.41
CA ALA A 91 0.30 -7.89 2.07
C ALA A 91 0.56 -7.08 3.35
N TYR A 92 0.20 -5.79 3.36
CA TYR A 92 0.39 -4.86 4.47
C TYR A 92 -0.95 -4.38 5.06
N ARG A 93 -1.97 -5.26 5.13
CA ARG A 93 -3.33 -4.87 5.50
C ARG A 93 -3.45 -4.24 6.88
N PHE A 94 -2.58 -4.58 7.84
CA PHE A 94 -2.54 -3.94 9.15
C PHE A 94 -2.31 -2.42 9.03
N ALA A 95 -1.38 -2.01 8.14
CA ALA A 95 -1.01 -0.62 7.97
C ALA A 95 -2.20 0.22 7.49
N TYR A 96 -2.98 -0.30 6.53
CA TYR A 96 -4.15 0.41 6.01
C TYR A 96 -5.35 0.37 6.95
N ARG A 97 -5.55 -0.71 7.69
CA ARG A 97 -6.63 -0.85 8.67
C ARG A 97 -6.46 0.10 9.86
N GLU A 98 -5.21 0.32 10.30
CA GLU A 98 -4.88 1.10 11.47
C GLU A 98 -4.20 2.43 11.13
N LEU A 99 -4.14 2.82 9.85
CA LEU A 99 -3.34 3.93 9.33
C LEU A 99 -3.48 5.21 10.16
N ALA A 100 -4.71 5.70 10.33
CA ALA A 100 -4.95 6.96 11.04
C ALA A 100 -4.54 6.92 12.52
N ALA A 101 -4.64 5.76 13.16
CA ALA A 101 -4.23 5.58 14.55
C ALA A 101 -2.69 5.54 14.67
N LEU A 102 -2.03 4.79 13.80
CA LEU A 102 -0.58 4.67 13.76
C LEU A 102 0.09 6.02 13.48
N LEU A 103 -0.41 6.77 12.48
CA LEU A 103 0.14 8.10 12.17
C LEU A 103 -0.08 9.13 13.28
N ARG A 104 -1.17 9.02 14.05
CA ARG A 104 -1.39 9.91 15.22
C ARG A 104 -0.49 9.58 16.40
N SER A 105 -0.14 8.31 16.58
CA SER A 105 0.67 7.86 17.72
C SER A 105 2.18 8.00 17.49
N ASP A 106 2.63 8.08 16.24
CA ASP A 106 4.04 8.13 15.85
C ASP A 106 4.32 9.29 14.87
N PRO A 107 4.83 10.45 15.37
CA PRO A 107 5.14 11.61 14.52
C PRO A 107 6.22 11.37 13.46
N GLU A 108 7.18 10.46 13.74
CA GLU A 108 8.22 10.09 12.77
C GLU A 108 7.61 9.30 11.61
N LEU A 109 6.80 8.29 11.93
CA LEU A 109 6.04 7.55 10.93
C LEU A 109 5.15 8.45 10.08
N HIS A 110 4.47 9.42 10.72
CA HIS A 110 3.64 10.38 10.03
C HIS A 110 4.44 11.22 9.02
N THR A 111 5.61 11.72 9.42
CA THR A 111 6.49 12.49 8.53
C THR A 111 6.92 11.67 7.31
N ASN A 112 7.34 10.41 7.53
CA ASN A 112 7.76 9.50 6.48
C ASN A 112 6.59 9.16 5.54
N PHE A 113 5.40 8.94 6.09
CA PHE A 113 4.19 8.66 5.31
C PHE A 113 3.78 9.87 4.43
N LEU A 114 3.86 11.09 4.93
CA LEU A 114 3.59 12.29 4.13
C LEU A 114 4.57 12.42 2.96
N ALA A 115 5.86 12.14 3.19
CA ALA A 115 6.87 12.14 2.14
C ALA A 115 6.59 11.04 1.08
N TYR A 116 6.24 9.82 1.53
CA TYR A 116 5.81 8.73 0.65
C TYR A 116 4.58 9.12 -0.17
N ARG A 117 3.54 9.66 0.48
CA ARG A 117 2.30 10.09 -0.19
C ARG A 117 2.56 11.15 -1.26
N LYS A 118 3.43 12.14 -0.97
CA LYS A 118 3.83 13.15 -1.95
C LYS A 118 4.49 12.52 -3.19
N ARG A 119 5.48 11.63 -2.99
CA ARG A 119 6.13 10.90 -4.11
C ARG A 119 5.11 10.07 -4.89
N GLY A 120 4.15 9.47 -4.20
CA GLY A 120 3.10 8.68 -4.84
C GLY A 120 2.20 9.50 -5.78
N PHE A 121 1.83 10.72 -5.40
CA PHE A 121 1.10 11.64 -6.29
C PHE A 121 1.96 12.06 -7.50
N GLU A 122 3.23 12.40 -7.30
CA GLU A 122 4.17 12.73 -8.38
C GLU A 122 4.36 11.54 -9.34
N GLY A 123 4.50 10.33 -8.78
CA GLY A 123 4.60 9.09 -9.56
C GLY A 123 3.32 8.76 -10.33
N PHE A 124 2.14 9.00 -9.73
CA PHE A 124 0.86 8.86 -10.42
C PHE A 124 0.79 9.78 -11.65
N ASP A 125 1.21 11.04 -11.50
CA ASP A 125 1.21 11.99 -12.61
C ASP A 125 2.10 11.52 -13.77
N GLN A 126 3.32 11.07 -13.47
CA GLN A 126 4.26 10.54 -14.46
C GLN A 126 3.71 9.29 -15.15
N LEU A 127 3.17 8.36 -14.37
CA LEU A 127 2.57 7.13 -14.88
C LEU A 127 1.36 7.42 -15.76
N PHE A 128 0.49 8.33 -15.33
CA PHE A 128 -0.71 8.70 -16.09
C PHE A 128 -0.35 9.36 -17.43
N ASP A 129 0.67 10.23 -17.45
CA ASP A 129 1.15 10.86 -18.69
C ASP A 129 1.73 9.83 -19.67
N ALA A 130 2.41 8.80 -19.17
CA ALA A 130 2.89 7.71 -20.01
C ALA A 130 1.73 6.94 -20.66
N PHE A 131 0.65 6.64 -19.92
CA PHE A 131 -0.56 6.02 -20.47
C PHE A 131 -1.31 6.92 -21.44
N VAL A 132 -1.35 8.23 -21.21
CA VAL A 132 -1.90 9.20 -22.17
C VAL A 132 -1.09 9.22 -23.47
N SER A 133 0.24 9.29 -23.36
CA SER A 133 1.17 9.31 -24.49
C SER A 133 1.10 8.02 -25.32
N ALA A 134 0.91 6.88 -24.64
CA ALA A 134 0.69 5.57 -25.28
C ALA A 134 -0.69 5.42 -25.93
N GLY A 135 -1.59 6.39 -25.72
CA GLY A 135 -2.94 6.33 -26.26
C GLY A 135 -3.90 5.36 -25.54
N VAL A 136 -3.50 4.83 -24.39
CA VAL A 136 -4.31 3.90 -23.56
C VAL A 136 -5.42 4.64 -22.83
N VAL A 137 -5.12 5.82 -22.29
CA VAL A 137 -6.10 6.66 -21.62
C VAL A 137 -6.21 8.04 -22.27
N ARG A 138 -7.30 8.72 -21.99
CA ARG A 138 -7.53 10.12 -22.39
C ARG A 138 -7.02 11.05 -21.31
N ALA A 139 -6.41 12.18 -21.70
CA ALA A 139 -6.07 13.23 -20.76
C ALA A 139 -7.34 13.78 -20.10
N PRO A 140 -7.33 14.05 -18.78
CA PRO A 140 -8.39 14.79 -18.11
C PRO A 140 -8.57 16.19 -18.72
N LYS A 141 -9.77 16.74 -18.59
CA LYS A 141 -10.12 18.03 -19.21
C LYS A 141 -9.25 19.20 -18.74
N ASN A 142 -8.77 19.15 -17.51
CA ASN A 142 -7.91 20.15 -16.88
C ASN A 142 -7.16 19.54 -15.67
N ALA A 143 -6.26 20.32 -15.08
CA ALA A 143 -5.45 19.91 -13.93
C ALA A 143 -6.30 19.58 -12.69
N GLU A 144 -7.41 20.29 -12.45
CA GLU A 144 -8.29 20.02 -11.32
C GLU A 144 -8.95 18.64 -11.43
N VAL A 145 -9.47 18.26 -12.58
CA VAL A 145 -10.06 16.93 -12.81
C VAL A 145 -9.01 15.83 -12.65
N ARG A 146 -7.75 16.10 -13.05
CA ARG A 146 -6.63 15.18 -12.86
C ARG A 146 -6.31 14.99 -11.36
N SER A 147 -6.21 16.10 -10.61
CA SER A 147 -5.97 16.07 -9.17
C SER A 147 -7.08 15.31 -8.44
N ASN A 148 -8.34 15.62 -8.76
CA ASN A 148 -9.50 14.94 -8.18
C ASN A 148 -9.50 13.42 -8.48
N LEU A 149 -9.07 13.03 -9.68
CA LEU A 149 -8.93 11.61 -10.02
C LEU A 149 -7.85 10.94 -9.16
N ALA A 150 -6.68 11.57 -9.03
CA ALA A 150 -5.60 11.07 -8.18
C ALA A 150 -6.06 10.93 -6.72
N GLU A 151 -6.70 11.95 -6.15
CA GLU A 151 -7.23 11.92 -4.79
C GLU A 151 -8.29 10.82 -4.60
N THR A 152 -9.17 10.63 -5.58
CA THR A 152 -10.20 9.58 -5.56
C THR A 152 -9.56 8.19 -5.51
N ILE A 153 -8.53 7.96 -6.35
CA ILE A 153 -7.79 6.70 -6.40
C ILE A 153 -7.11 6.42 -5.06
N TRP A 154 -6.45 7.43 -4.48
CA TRP A 154 -5.80 7.32 -3.17
C TRP A 154 -6.81 7.05 -2.06
N LEU A 155 -7.89 7.81 -2.00
CA LEU A 155 -8.95 7.63 -1.00
C LEU A 155 -9.54 6.22 -1.03
N ILE A 156 -9.84 5.71 -2.23
CA ILE A 156 -10.36 4.35 -2.38
C ILE A 156 -9.33 3.32 -1.90
N SER A 157 -8.07 3.47 -2.30
CA SER A 157 -7.01 2.54 -1.89
C SER A 157 -6.77 2.58 -0.38
N GLU A 158 -6.62 3.75 0.21
CA GLU A 158 -6.36 3.91 1.64
C GLU A 158 -7.52 3.43 2.53
N PHE A 159 -8.76 3.58 2.06
CA PHE A 159 -9.95 3.30 2.88
C PHE A 159 -10.66 2.00 2.54
N TRP A 160 -10.25 1.28 1.51
CA TRP A 160 -10.93 0.06 1.03
C TRP A 160 -11.13 -0.98 2.14
N LEU A 161 -10.08 -1.33 2.87
CA LEU A 161 -10.14 -2.34 3.93
C LEU A 161 -11.06 -1.90 5.07
N ASN A 162 -10.95 -0.65 5.50
CA ASN A 162 -11.83 -0.09 6.54
C ASN A 162 -13.29 -0.10 6.10
N SER A 163 -13.59 0.19 4.83
CA SER A 163 -14.95 0.18 4.31
C SER A 163 -15.57 -1.22 4.32
N LEU A 164 -14.77 -2.26 4.08
CA LEU A 164 -15.21 -3.65 4.19
C LEU A 164 -15.59 -3.99 5.63
N GLU A 165 -14.72 -3.69 6.58
CA GLU A 165 -14.93 -3.97 8.01
C GLU A 165 -16.14 -3.22 8.57
N ILE A 166 -16.25 -1.92 8.30
CA ILE A 166 -17.39 -1.09 8.70
C ILE A 166 -18.70 -1.64 8.10
N GLY A 167 -18.63 -2.14 6.86
CA GLY A 167 -19.77 -2.76 6.17
C GLY A 167 -20.05 -4.22 6.56
N GLY A 168 -19.34 -4.77 7.56
CA GLY A 168 -19.49 -6.15 8.00
C GLY A 168 -19.10 -7.21 6.96
N LYS A 169 -18.24 -6.84 5.99
CA LYS A 169 -17.75 -7.74 4.94
C LYS A 169 -16.42 -8.36 5.34
N PRO A 170 -16.17 -9.63 4.95
CA PRO A 170 -14.89 -10.25 5.24
C PRO A 170 -13.76 -9.58 4.46
N VAL A 171 -12.59 -9.42 5.08
CA VAL A 171 -11.36 -9.01 4.41
C VAL A 171 -10.68 -10.26 3.84
N ASN A 172 -10.86 -10.52 2.54
CA ASN A 172 -10.34 -11.70 1.85
C ASN A 172 -10.00 -11.40 0.37
N GLU A 173 -9.42 -12.37 -0.33
CA GLU A 173 -9.01 -12.23 -1.74
C GLU A 173 -10.17 -11.85 -2.66
N THR A 174 -11.37 -12.38 -2.44
CA THR A 174 -12.56 -12.05 -3.24
C THR A 174 -12.89 -10.56 -3.13
N GLN A 175 -12.77 -9.98 -1.94
CA GLN A 175 -12.99 -8.54 -1.75
C GLN A 175 -11.82 -7.69 -2.27
N MET A 176 -10.60 -8.22 -2.31
CA MET A 176 -9.49 -7.54 -3.00
C MET A 176 -9.75 -7.46 -4.51
N GLU A 177 -10.18 -8.55 -5.15
CA GLU A 177 -10.56 -8.53 -6.56
C GLU A 177 -11.75 -7.59 -6.84
N ARG A 178 -12.71 -7.51 -5.91
CA ARG A 178 -13.81 -6.52 -6.00
C ARG A 178 -13.28 -5.09 -5.96
N GLY A 179 -12.28 -4.82 -5.13
CA GLY A 179 -11.60 -3.52 -5.09
C GLY A 179 -10.90 -3.17 -6.40
N VAL A 180 -10.21 -4.14 -7.01
CA VAL A 180 -9.62 -3.98 -8.36
C VAL A 180 -10.70 -3.59 -9.38
N GLN A 181 -11.84 -4.30 -9.40
CA GLN A 181 -12.94 -4.00 -10.31
C GLN A 181 -13.50 -2.59 -10.10
N LEU A 182 -13.68 -2.17 -8.84
CA LEU A 182 -14.14 -0.82 -8.51
C LEU A 182 -13.16 0.25 -9.01
N MET A 183 -11.87 0.04 -8.79
CA MET A 183 -10.82 0.95 -9.27
C MET A 183 -10.83 1.06 -10.80
N MET A 184 -10.96 -0.08 -11.50
CA MET A 184 -11.07 -0.08 -12.96
C MET A 184 -12.32 0.66 -13.45
N GLN A 185 -13.45 0.60 -12.71
CA GLN A 185 -14.65 1.40 -13.02
C GLN A 185 -14.41 2.91 -12.87
N VAL A 186 -13.64 3.34 -11.88
CA VAL A 186 -13.24 4.75 -11.71
C VAL A 186 -12.38 5.23 -12.89
N LEU A 187 -11.52 4.36 -13.40
CA LEU A 187 -10.63 4.66 -14.53
C LEU A 187 -11.33 4.53 -15.90
N GLU A 188 -12.45 3.80 -16.00
CA GLU A 188 -13.13 3.49 -17.26
C GLU A 188 -13.43 4.72 -18.13
N PRO A 189 -13.93 5.88 -17.61
CA PRO A 189 -14.20 7.07 -18.41
C PRO A 189 -12.97 7.61 -19.16
N TYR A 190 -11.78 7.28 -18.67
CA TYR A 190 -10.51 7.73 -19.26
C TYR A 190 -9.92 6.68 -20.21
N ILE A 191 -10.31 5.41 -20.14
CA ILE A 191 -9.79 4.35 -21.01
C ILE A 191 -10.29 4.61 -22.45
N LYS A 192 -9.35 4.60 -23.40
CA LYS A 192 -9.69 4.63 -24.82
C LYS A 192 -10.09 3.21 -25.26
N ARG A 193 -11.29 3.07 -25.76
CA ARG A 193 -11.71 1.86 -26.47
C ARG A 193 -11.23 1.96 -27.92
N PRO A 194 -10.77 0.84 -28.51
CA PRO A 194 -10.36 0.79 -29.91
C PRO A 194 -11.53 1.18 -30.86
#